data_2829f070e9e25fa55ec5d499de26d082
#
_entry.id   2829f070e9e25fa55ec5d499de26d082
#
_cell.length_a   1.000
_cell.length_b   1.000
_cell.length_c   1.000
_cell.angle_alpha   90.00
_cell.angle_beta   90.00
_cell.angle_gamma   90.00
#
_symmetry.space_group_name_H-M   'P 1'
#
loop_
_entity.id
_entity.type
_entity.pdbx_description
1 polymer ?
#
loop_
_entity_poly.entity_id
_entity_poly.type
_entity_poly.pdbx_seq_one_letter_code
_entity_poly.pdbx_strand_id
1 'polypeptide(L)'
;MLFRSVMIFMLLPQAQVSAERINEVLERKANIREGSVSECKEQGTVEFKNVSFRYPHASEDELSNISFRVNRGETLAVIGATGSGKTTLVSLIPRFYDATEGEVLVDGVNVRDYTFDTLYNKLGYVTQKAVLFAGSIRDNVYFGESEAPADDEGLAQAVELSQAKEFVDKLPDGTQHHVAQMGRNMSGGQKQRLSIARALARKPEILVFDDSFSALDYRTDAKLREGLSKQLHDTTKIIVAQRISTIRHADKIIVLDRGETVGIGTHEELMKNCDVYREIATSQLSAAELA
;
A
#
# COMPACT_ATOMS: atom_id res chain seq x y z
N MET A 1 -0.03 -61.70 -1.50
CA MET A 1 -0.23 -60.91 -0.25
C MET A 1 1.07 -60.17 0.16
N LEU A 2 2.22 -60.77 0.15
CA LEU A 2 3.51 -60.14 0.57
C LEU A 2 3.83 -58.78 -0.13
N PHE A 3 3.55 -58.70 -1.42
CA PHE A 3 3.90 -57.48 -2.19
C PHE A 3 3.10 -56.23 -1.75
N ARG A 4 1.84 -56.41 -1.37
CA ARG A 4 0.99 -55.29 -0.85
C ARG A 4 1.46 -54.82 0.54
N SER A 5 1.88 -55.77 1.39
CA SER A 5 2.41 -55.42 2.71
C SER A 5 3.73 -54.66 2.64
N VAL A 6 4.63 -55.06 1.73
CA VAL A 6 5.88 -54.35 1.51
C VAL A 6 5.68 -52.92 0.98
N MET A 7 4.71 -52.73 0.04
CA MET A 7 4.36 -51.40 -0.43
C MET A 7 3.81 -50.49 0.69
N ILE A 8 2.98 -51.03 1.59
CA ILE A 8 2.46 -50.26 2.73
C ILE A 8 3.60 -49.79 3.64
N PHE A 9 4.55 -50.67 3.95
CA PHE A 9 5.72 -50.33 4.76
C PHE A 9 6.64 -49.28 4.11
N MET A 10 6.73 -49.23 2.77
CA MET A 10 7.47 -48.20 2.05
C MET A 10 6.74 -46.88 1.96
N LEU A 11 5.40 -46.87 1.83
CA LEU A 11 4.61 -45.66 1.68
C LEU A 11 4.26 -45.00 3.02
N LEU A 12 4.18 -45.78 4.10
CA LEU A 12 3.77 -45.27 5.42
C LEU A 12 4.70 -44.17 5.94
N PRO A 13 6.04 -44.29 5.90
CA PRO A 13 6.94 -43.22 6.32
C PRO A 13 6.79 -41.94 5.47
N GLN A 14 6.58 -42.07 4.15
CA GLN A 14 6.37 -40.92 3.28
C GLN A 14 5.04 -40.22 3.58
N ALA A 15 3.98 -40.99 3.82
CA ALA A 15 2.70 -40.46 4.22
C ALA A 15 2.77 -39.75 5.57
N GLN A 16 3.49 -40.32 6.52
CA GLN A 16 3.70 -39.74 7.84
C GLN A 16 4.44 -38.38 7.75
N VAL A 17 5.58 -38.31 7.04
CA VAL A 17 6.33 -37.08 6.84
C VAL A 17 5.49 -36.02 6.13
N SER A 18 4.68 -36.44 5.13
CA SER A 18 3.76 -35.53 4.44
C SER A 18 2.67 -35.00 5.37
N ALA A 19 2.09 -35.86 6.20
CA ALA A 19 1.10 -35.49 7.19
C ALA A 19 1.67 -34.53 8.26
N GLU A 20 2.88 -34.79 8.74
CA GLU A 20 3.58 -33.91 9.69
C GLU A 20 3.79 -32.53 9.10
N ARG A 21 4.26 -32.39 7.85
CA ARG A 21 4.43 -31.10 7.18
C ARG A 21 3.11 -30.36 6.97
N ILE A 22 2.05 -31.07 6.66
CA ILE A 22 0.71 -30.47 6.52
C ILE A 22 0.22 -29.98 7.88
N ASN A 23 0.36 -30.80 8.93
CA ASN A 23 -0.03 -30.43 10.28
C ASN A 23 0.76 -29.24 10.80
N GLU A 24 2.08 -29.17 10.53
CA GLU A 24 2.94 -28.02 10.91
C GLU A 24 2.36 -26.69 10.35
N VAL A 25 1.81 -26.72 9.14
CA VAL A 25 1.18 -25.52 8.55
C VAL A 25 -0.21 -25.27 9.15
N LEU A 26 -1.03 -26.32 9.33
CA LEU A 26 -2.40 -26.20 9.85
C LEU A 26 -2.45 -25.79 11.32
N GLU A 27 -1.46 -26.19 12.10
CA GLU A 27 -1.34 -25.86 13.54
C GLU A 27 -0.75 -24.47 13.76
N ARG A 28 -0.21 -23.83 12.72
CA ARG A 28 0.38 -22.52 12.83
C ARG A 28 -0.69 -21.46 13.10
N LYS A 29 -0.63 -20.85 14.26
CA LYS A 29 -1.54 -19.77 14.66
C LYS A 29 -1.05 -18.44 14.08
N ALA A 30 -1.98 -17.62 13.61
CA ALA A 30 -1.67 -16.24 13.23
C ALA A 30 -1.13 -15.46 14.44
N ASN A 31 -0.04 -14.74 14.26
CA ASN A 31 0.54 -13.90 15.32
C ASN A 31 -0.28 -12.62 15.53
N ILE A 32 -0.85 -12.08 14.45
CA ILE A 32 -1.69 -10.90 14.48
C ILE A 32 -3.12 -11.32 14.80
N ARG A 33 -3.65 -10.79 15.91
CA ARG A 33 -5.01 -11.08 16.37
C ARG A 33 -5.86 -9.84 16.23
N GLU A 34 -7.12 -10.05 15.87
CA GLU A 34 -8.12 -9.00 15.78
C GLU A 34 -8.36 -8.32 17.14
N GLY A 35 -8.54 -7.00 17.11
CA GLY A 35 -8.99 -6.22 18.25
C GLY A 35 -10.51 -6.20 18.35
N SER A 36 -11.06 -5.23 19.07
CA SER A 36 -12.51 -5.14 19.34
C SER A 36 -13.12 -3.77 19.02
N VAL A 37 -12.32 -2.80 18.59
CA VAL A 37 -12.80 -1.44 18.30
C VAL A 37 -13.39 -1.41 16.90
N SER A 38 -14.66 -1.00 16.82
CA SER A 38 -15.42 -0.84 15.57
C SER A 38 -15.84 0.62 15.29
N GLU A 39 -15.60 1.53 16.23
CA GLU A 39 -15.96 2.96 16.09
C GLU A 39 -14.81 3.85 16.58
N CYS A 40 -14.62 5.00 15.93
CA CYS A 40 -13.66 6.03 16.33
C CYS A 40 -14.26 7.43 16.17
N LYS A 41 -13.69 8.41 16.86
CA LYS A 41 -14.16 9.80 16.86
C LYS A 41 -13.51 10.65 15.79
N GLU A 42 -12.24 10.41 15.50
CA GLU A 42 -11.49 11.07 14.45
C GLU A 42 -11.70 10.36 13.14
N GLN A 43 -11.40 11.01 12.02
CA GLN A 43 -11.47 10.43 10.69
C GLN A 43 -10.28 10.88 9.83
N GLY A 44 -9.65 9.91 9.17
CA GLY A 44 -8.60 10.17 8.19
C GLY A 44 -7.27 10.62 8.79
N THR A 45 -7.00 10.34 10.07
CA THR A 45 -5.70 10.67 10.69
C THR A 45 -4.80 9.43 10.81
N VAL A 46 -3.49 9.63 10.63
CA VAL A 46 -2.47 8.59 10.89
C VAL A 46 -1.37 9.17 11.74
N GLU A 47 -1.02 8.49 12.82
CA GLU A 47 0.05 8.92 13.73
C GLU A 47 0.96 7.75 14.11
N PHE A 48 2.26 7.99 14.04
CA PHE A 48 3.31 7.09 14.54
C PHE A 48 3.92 7.73 15.79
N LYS A 49 3.99 6.96 16.87
CA LYS A 49 4.57 7.40 18.15
C LYS A 49 5.74 6.51 18.54
N ASN A 50 6.96 7.00 18.34
CA ASN A 50 8.21 6.30 18.67
C ASN A 50 8.23 4.87 18.14
N VAL A 51 7.80 4.66 16.89
CA VAL A 51 7.63 3.34 16.29
C VAL A 51 8.99 2.79 15.87
N SER A 52 9.31 1.61 16.41
CA SER A 52 10.40 0.75 15.91
C SER A 52 9.81 -0.57 15.40
N PHE A 53 10.43 -1.11 14.38
CA PHE A 53 10.00 -2.38 13.79
C PHE A 53 11.18 -3.25 13.37
N ARG A 54 11.08 -4.53 13.74
CA ARG A 54 12.03 -5.58 13.35
C ARG A 54 11.27 -6.76 12.74
N TYR A 55 11.72 -7.22 11.58
CA TYR A 55 11.18 -8.44 11.01
C TYR A 55 11.48 -9.67 11.87
N PRO A 56 10.60 -10.67 11.90
CA PRO A 56 10.86 -11.92 12.61
C PRO A 56 12.21 -12.51 12.15
N HIS A 57 13.04 -12.91 13.13
CA HIS A 57 14.38 -13.48 12.92
C HIS A 57 15.46 -12.51 12.38
N ALA A 58 15.17 -11.23 12.21
CA ALA A 58 16.20 -10.24 11.92
C ALA A 58 16.99 -9.86 13.19
N SER A 59 18.26 -9.51 13.02
CA SER A 59 19.14 -9.07 14.13
C SER A 59 19.03 -7.59 14.42
N GLU A 60 18.58 -6.79 13.44
CA GLU A 60 18.55 -5.35 13.49
C GLU A 60 17.14 -4.82 13.21
N ASP A 61 16.85 -3.61 13.67
CA ASP A 61 15.60 -2.92 13.37
C ASP A 61 15.60 -2.42 11.93
N GLU A 62 14.49 -2.65 11.23
CA GLU A 62 14.23 -2.08 9.90
C GLU A 62 13.76 -0.64 10.01
N LEU A 63 13.07 -0.28 11.11
CA LEU A 63 12.64 1.06 11.45
C LEU A 63 12.97 1.35 12.91
N SER A 64 13.50 2.55 13.18
CA SER A 64 13.92 2.97 14.52
C SER A 64 13.33 4.33 14.89
N ASN A 65 12.54 4.35 15.97
CA ASN A 65 12.01 5.56 16.62
C ASN A 65 11.32 6.55 15.66
N ILE A 66 10.46 6.05 14.78
CA ILE A 66 9.72 6.86 13.82
C ILE A 66 8.55 7.57 14.51
N SER A 67 8.47 8.89 14.39
CA SER A 67 7.37 9.68 14.94
C SER A 67 6.91 10.74 13.94
N PHE A 68 5.63 10.73 13.61
CA PHE A 68 4.97 11.75 12.79
C PHE A 68 3.45 11.68 12.95
N ARG A 69 2.77 12.74 12.53
CA ARG A 69 1.31 12.77 12.38
C ARG A 69 0.95 13.40 11.05
N VAL A 70 -0.05 12.82 10.39
CA VAL A 70 -0.73 13.36 9.22
C VAL A 70 -2.22 13.50 9.52
N ASN A 71 -2.81 14.64 9.17
CA ASN A 71 -4.19 14.95 9.45
C ASN A 71 -5.08 14.65 8.24
N ARG A 72 -6.39 14.64 8.45
CA ARG A 72 -7.37 14.44 7.40
C ARG A 72 -7.15 15.40 6.22
N GLY A 73 -7.14 14.84 5.02
CA GLY A 73 -6.97 15.59 3.78
C GLY A 73 -5.53 15.95 3.42
N GLU A 74 -4.59 15.88 4.38
CA GLU A 74 -3.17 16.13 4.09
C GLU A 74 -2.55 15.04 3.22
N THR A 75 -1.55 15.43 2.45
CA THR A 75 -0.70 14.52 1.69
C THR A 75 0.65 14.38 2.37
N LEU A 76 0.94 13.18 2.87
CA LEU A 76 2.25 12.79 3.38
C LEU A 76 3.02 12.08 2.27
N ALA A 77 4.24 12.49 2.02
CA ALA A 77 5.16 11.76 1.17
C ALA A 77 6.27 11.09 1.99
N VAL A 78 6.72 9.93 1.53
CA VAL A 78 7.87 9.22 2.13
C VAL A 78 8.91 8.97 1.05
N ILE A 79 10.11 9.47 1.25
CA ILE A 79 11.23 9.33 0.31
C ILE A 79 12.48 8.81 1.04
N GLY A 80 13.39 8.23 0.29
CA GLY A 80 14.68 7.70 0.78
C GLY A 80 15.26 6.70 -0.21
N ALA A 81 16.48 6.26 0.00
CA ALA A 81 17.15 5.27 -0.83
C ALA A 81 16.40 3.92 -0.86
N THR A 82 16.72 3.06 -1.82
CA THR A 82 16.22 1.68 -1.82
C THR A 82 16.72 0.97 -0.56
N GLY A 83 15.81 0.26 0.13
CA GLY A 83 16.13 -0.40 1.41
C GLY A 83 16.12 0.52 2.64
N SER A 84 15.62 1.76 2.54
CA SER A 84 15.52 2.66 3.70
C SER A 84 14.30 2.41 4.61
N GLY A 85 13.49 1.38 4.36
CA GLY A 85 12.34 1.03 5.19
C GLY A 85 11.00 1.63 4.77
N LYS A 86 10.88 2.32 3.60
CA LYS A 86 9.64 3.00 3.16
C LYS A 86 8.42 2.09 3.06
N THR A 87 8.53 0.97 2.35
CA THR A 87 7.46 -0.03 2.22
C THR A 87 7.11 -0.63 3.58
N THR A 88 8.11 -0.89 4.41
CA THR A 88 7.93 -1.37 5.78
C THR A 88 7.12 -0.38 6.60
N LEU A 89 7.47 0.91 6.56
CA LEU A 89 6.75 1.96 7.27
C LEU A 89 5.25 1.97 6.92
N VAL A 90 4.92 2.01 5.62
CA VAL A 90 3.52 2.09 5.20
C VAL A 90 2.76 0.78 5.40
N SER A 91 3.45 -0.37 5.50
CA SER A 91 2.85 -1.68 5.77
C SER A 91 2.35 -1.85 7.20
N LEU A 92 2.82 -1.01 8.13
CA LEU A 92 2.35 -1.00 9.52
C LEU A 92 0.97 -0.33 9.66
N ILE A 93 0.57 0.54 8.72
CA ILE A 93 -0.73 1.22 8.76
C ILE A 93 -1.89 0.23 8.61
N PRO A 94 -1.92 -0.66 7.57
CA PRO A 94 -2.93 -1.71 7.47
C PRO A 94 -2.68 -2.88 8.42
N ARG A 95 -1.67 -2.77 9.28
CA ARG A 95 -1.30 -3.82 10.22
C ARG A 95 -0.94 -5.15 9.54
N PHE A 96 -0.20 -5.09 8.40
CA PHE A 96 0.41 -6.30 7.85
C PHE A 96 1.47 -6.88 8.78
N TYR A 97 2.02 -6.02 9.61
CA TYR A 97 2.91 -6.36 10.74
C TYR A 97 2.54 -5.49 11.94
N ASP A 98 2.76 -5.99 13.14
CA ASP A 98 2.69 -5.20 14.37
C ASP A 98 4.05 -4.52 14.64
N ALA A 99 4.05 -3.24 15.01
CA ALA A 99 5.26 -2.55 15.45
C ALA A 99 5.93 -3.32 16.62
N THR A 100 7.25 -3.35 16.66
CA THR A 100 7.98 -3.98 17.78
C THR A 100 7.93 -3.11 19.03
N GLU A 101 8.06 -1.78 18.83
CA GLU A 101 7.95 -0.77 19.88
C GLU A 101 7.14 0.42 19.38
N GLY A 102 6.58 1.20 20.30
CA GLY A 102 5.75 2.35 20.00
C GLY A 102 4.34 1.98 19.52
N GLU A 103 3.64 2.94 18.95
CA GLU A 103 2.24 2.84 18.56
C GLU A 103 2.00 3.41 17.18
N VAL A 104 1.23 2.68 16.36
CA VAL A 104 0.65 3.17 15.10
C VAL A 104 -0.82 3.41 15.34
N LEU A 105 -1.25 4.66 15.17
CA LEU A 105 -2.63 5.07 15.38
C LEU A 105 -3.28 5.46 14.06
N VAL A 106 -4.47 4.96 13.84
CA VAL A 106 -5.40 5.41 12.79
C VAL A 106 -6.60 6.01 13.51
N ASP A 107 -6.96 7.25 13.18
CA ASP A 107 -8.06 7.97 13.83
C ASP A 107 -7.97 8.02 15.37
N GLY A 108 -6.74 8.14 15.87
CA GLY A 108 -6.46 8.20 17.30
C GLY A 108 -6.54 6.85 18.03
N VAL A 109 -6.85 5.75 17.34
CA VAL A 109 -6.95 4.39 17.90
C VAL A 109 -5.76 3.56 17.41
N ASN A 110 -5.15 2.78 18.29
CA ASN A 110 -4.06 1.89 17.93
C ASN A 110 -4.56 0.83 16.94
N VAL A 111 -3.82 0.62 15.82
CA VAL A 111 -4.20 -0.35 14.79
C VAL A 111 -4.39 -1.77 15.34
N ARG A 112 -3.79 -2.08 16.49
CA ARG A 112 -3.92 -3.38 17.18
C ARG A 112 -5.29 -3.58 17.81
N ASP A 113 -5.98 -2.50 18.13
CA ASP A 113 -7.25 -2.53 18.87
C ASP A 113 -8.46 -2.61 17.94
N TYR A 114 -8.29 -2.32 16.66
CA TYR A 114 -9.35 -2.41 15.66
C TYR A 114 -9.77 -3.84 15.34
N THR A 115 -11.06 -4.01 14.98
CA THR A 115 -11.46 -5.14 14.14
C THR A 115 -10.85 -4.97 12.74
N PHE A 116 -10.53 -6.07 12.06
CA PHE A 116 -9.92 -5.98 10.72
C PHE A 116 -10.84 -5.29 9.72
N ASP A 117 -12.13 -5.60 9.76
CA ASP A 117 -13.11 -4.99 8.86
C ASP A 117 -13.15 -3.48 9.00
N THR A 118 -13.18 -2.98 10.25
CA THR A 118 -13.19 -1.53 10.51
C THR A 118 -11.91 -0.86 10.01
N LEU A 119 -10.74 -1.42 10.32
CA LEU A 119 -9.48 -0.86 9.86
C LEU A 119 -9.36 -0.87 8.34
N TYR A 120 -9.70 -2.00 7.70
CA TYR A 120 -9.54 -2.15 6.25
C TYR A 120 -10.56 -1.34 5.45
N ASN A 121 -11.77 -1.10 5.97
CA ASN A 121 -12.74 -0.22 5.32
C ASN A 121 -12.30 1.25 5.29
N LYS A 122 -11.48 1.69 6.25
CA LYS A 122 -10.88 3.03 6.26
C LYS A 122 -9.77 3.21 5.24
N LEU A 123 -9.15 2.12 4.78
CA LEU A 123 -7.91 2.15 4.01
C LEU A 123 -8.11 1.73 2.56
N GLY A 124 -7.52 2.50 1.64
CA GLY A 124 -7.25 2.07 0.28
C GLY A 124 -5.75 1.89 0.10
N TYR A 125 -5.27 0.66 -0.06
CA TYR A 125 -3.84 0.36 -0.19
C TYR A 125 -3.49 -0.05 -1.62
N VAL A 126 -2.57 0.68 -2.24
CA VAL A 126 -2.06 0.38 -3.58
C VAL A 126 -0.62 -0.10 -3.46
N THR A 127 -0.43 -1.38 -3.73
CA THR A 127 0.89 -2.02 -3.64
C THR A 127 1.82 -1.61 -4.77
N GLN A 128 3.13 -1.68 -4.53
CA GLN A 128 4.16 -1.42 -5.53
C GLN A 128 3.97 -2.28 -6.78
N LYS A 129 3.69 -3.57 -6.62
CA LYS A 129 3.41 -4.49 -7.72
C LYS A 129 1.91 -4.73 -7.83
N ALA A 130 1.31 -4.21 -8.89
CA ALA A 130 -0.11 -4.43 -9.17
C ALA A 130 -0.40 -5.90 -9.50
N VAL A 131 -1.34 -6.49 -8.77
CA VAL A 131 -1.83 -7.85 -8.98
C VAL A 131 -3.28 -7.78 -9.42
N LEU A 132 -3.59 -8.39 -10.58
CA LEU A 132 -4.94 -8.54 -11.09
C LEU A 132 -5.32 -10.02 -11.13
N PHE A 133 -6.59 -10.28 -10.88
CA PHE A 133 -7.18 -11.61 -10.89
C PHE A 133 -7.87 -11.87 -12.22
N ALA A 134 -8.01 -13.15 -12.59
CA ALA A 134 -8.80 -13.54 -13.75
C ALA A 134 -10.28 -13.17 -13.50
N GLY A 135 -10.91 -12.53 -14.48
CA GLY A 135 -12.28 -12.01 -14.38
C GLY A 135 -12.44 -10.77 -15.25
N SER A 136 -13.47 -9.97 -15.04
CA SER A 136 -13.65 -8.69 -15.73
C SER A 136 -12.82 -7.57 -15.08
N ILE A 137 -12.68 -6.43 -15.76
CA ILE A 137 -12.13 -5.21 -15.14
C ILE A 137 -13.01 -4.79 -13.96
N ARG A 138 -14.36 -4.86 -14.09
CA ARG A 138 -15.28 -4.60 -13.00
C ARG A 138 -14.99 -5.46 -11.76
N ASP A 139 -14.83 -6.79 -11.95
CA ASP A 139 -14.52 -7.72 -10.86
C ASP A 139 -13.19 -7.37 -10.18
N ASN A 140 -12.23 -6.90 -10.96
CA ASN A 140 -10.94 -6.47 -10.43
C ASN A 140 -11.02 -5.15 -9.65
N VAL A 141 -11.84 -4.20 -10.07
CA VAL A 141 -12.03 -2.92 -9.36
C VAL A 141 -12.77 -3.14 -8.05
N TYR A 142 -13.77 -4.00 -8.04
CA TYR A 142 -14.56 -4.35 -6.84
C TYR A 142 -14.05 -5.61 -6.11
N PHE A 143 -12.80 -5.98 -6.34
CA PHE A 143 -12.24 -7.15 -5.69
C PHE A 143 -12.06 -6.94 -4.19
N GLY A 144 -12.63 -7.86 -3.40
CA GLY A 144 -12.59 -7.86 -1.95
C GLY A 144 -13.85 -7.27 -1.31
N GLU A 145 -13.98 -7.48 -0.02
CA GLU A 145 -15.09 -6.96 0.78
C GLU A 145 -14.94 -5.47 1.01
N SER A 146 -16.03 -4.72 0.93
CA SER A 146 -16.08 -3.27 1.16
C SER A 146 -17.49 -2.84 1.52
N GLU A 147 -17.63 -1.87 2.40
CA GLU A 147 -18.92 -1.22 2.70
C GLU A 147 -19.41 -0.31 1.56
N ALA A 148 -18.49 0.15 0.70
CA ALA A 148 -18.86 0.96 -0.46
C ALA A 148 -19.67 0.13 -1.47
N PRO A 149 -20.78 0.68 -2.02
CA PRO A 149 -21.60 -0.05 -2.98
C PRO A 149 -20.85 -0.31 -4.29
N ALA A 150 -21.01 -1.53 -4.83
CA ALA A 150 -20.42 -1.93 -6.11
C ALA A 150 -21.35 -1.54 -7.28
N ASP A 151 -21.60 -0.25 -7.46
CA ASP A 151 -22.49 0.30 -8.48
C ASP A 151 -21.73 0.79 -9.73
N ASP A 152 -22.44 1.16 -10.78
CA ASP A 152 -21.85 1.62 -12.04
C ASP A 152 -21.28 3.02 -11.94
N GLU A 153 -21.83 3.87 -11.06
CA GLU A 153 -21.35 5.23 -10.84
C GLU A 153 -19.99 5.22 -10.13
N GLY A 154 -19.85 4.47 -9.04
CA GLY A 154 -18.59 4.30 -8.33
C GLY A 154 -17.50 3.67 -9.20
N LEU A 155 -17.88 2.70 -10.04
CA LEU A 155 -16.98 2.11 -11.03
C LEU A 155 -16.45 3.16 -12.01
N ALA A 156 -17.36 3.95 -12.60
CA ALA A 156 -17.00 4.99 -13.57
C ALA A 156 -16.09 6.05 -12.95
N GLN A 157 -16.40 6.51 -11.73
CA GLN A 157 -15.60 7.47 -10.97
C GLN A 157 -14.19 6.92 -10.67
N ALA A 158 -14.09 5.68 -10.18
CA ALA A 158 -12.81 5.05 -9.87
C ALA A 158 -11.95 4.84 -11.12
N VAL A 159 -12.54 4.40 -12.23
CA VAL A 159 -11.87 4.20 -13.51
C VAL A 159 -11.41 5.53 -14.12
N GLU A 160 -12.21 6.58 -14.01
CA GLU A 160 -11.85 7.91 -14.49
C GLU A 160 -10.73 8.52 -13.66
N LEU A 161 -10.89 8.56 -12.34
CA LEU A 161 -9.91 9.16 -11.42
C LEU A 161 -8.55 8.44 -11.47
N SER A 162 -8.55 7.11 -11.61
CA SER A 162 -7.31 6.33 -11.78
C SER A 162 -6.65 6.51 -13.14
N GLN A 163 -7.21 7.31 -14.05
CA GLN A 163 -6.80 7.47 -15.44
C GLN A 163 -6.88 6.16 -16.26
N ALA A 164 -7.66 5.17 -15.80
CA ALA A 164 -7.86 3.92 -16.52
C ALA A 164 -8.85 4.08 -17.69
N LYS A 165 -9.76 5.06 -17.63
CA LYS A 165 -10.78 5.32 -18.66
C LYS A 165 -10.19 5.41 -20.08
N GLU A 166 -9.03 6.05 -20.22
CA GLU A 166 -8.36 6.24 -21.51
C GLU A 166 -8.15 4.93 -22.28
N PHE A 167 -7.83 3.84 -21.59
CA PHE A 167 -7.63 2.55 -22.25
C PHE A 167 -8.85 1.64 -22.16
N VAL A 168 -9.63 1.73 -21.07
CA VAL A 168 -10.84 0.91 -20.88
C VAL A 168 -11.86 1.19 -21.97
N ASP A 169 -12.09 2.47 -22.34
CA ASP A 169 -13.01 2.86 -23.41
C ASP A 169 -12.59 2.35 -24.79
N LYS A 170 -11.33 1.98 -24.98
CA LYS A 170 -10.81 1.40 -26.24
C LYS A 170 -10.97 -0.11 -26.33
N LEU A 171 -11.34 -0.75 -25.20
CA LEU A 171 -11.56 -2.19 -25.17
C LEU A 171 -12.98 -2.52 -25.68
N PRO A 172 -13.16 -3.63 -26.42
CA PRO A 172 -14.46 -3.96 -27.01
C PRO A 172 -15.61 -4.04 -26.01
N ASP A 173 -15.34 -4.56 -24.80
CA ASP A 173 -16.33 -4.80 -23.76
C ASP A 173 -16.21 -3.78 -22.61
N GLY A 174 -15.41 -2.71 -22.77
CA GLY A 174 -15.21 -1.69 -21.73
C GLY A 174 -14.80 -2.30 -20.38
N THR A 175 -15.56 -2.01 -19.32
CA THR A 175 -15.31 -2.54 -17.97
C THR A 175 -15.61 -4.03 -17.81
N GLN A 176 -16.33 -4.65 -18.75
CA GLN A 176 -16.58 -6.09 -18.79
C GLN A 176 -15.46 -6.86 -19.50
N HIS A 177 -14.48 -6.16 -20.06
CA HIS A 177 -13.35 -6.80 -20.74
C HIS A 177 -12.60 -7.77 -19.83
N HIS A 178 -12.30 -8.96 -20.36
CA HIS A 178 -11.67 -10.04 -19.62
C HIS A 178 -10.19 -9.74 -19.31
N VAL A 179 -9.85 -9.80 -18.04
CA VAL A 179 -8.48 -9.77 -17.52
C VAL A 179 -8.01 -11.22 -17.34
N ALA A 180 -6.91 -11.58 -18.00
CA ALA A 180 -6.31 -12.90 -17.84
C ALA A 180 -5.63 -13.04 -16.47
N GLN A 181 -5.35 -14.27 -16.03
CA GLN A 181 -4.65 -14.55 -14.80
C GLN A 181 -3.37 -13.70 -14.66
N MET A 182 -3.19 -13.05 -13.51
CA MET A 182 -2.08 -12.11 -13.23
C MET A 182 -2.05 -10.89 -14.19
N GLY A 183 -3.16 -10.60 -14.88
CA GLY A 183 -3.24 -9.50 -15.84
C GLY A 183 -2.26 -9.63 -17.02
N ARG A 184 -1.97 -10.84 -17.51
CA ARG A 184 -0.97 -11.08 -18.58
C ARG A 184 -1.30 -10.37 -19.89
N ASN A 185 -2.56 -10.05 -20.12
CA ASN A 185 -3.04 -9.31 -21.29
C ASN A 185 -3.05 -7.79 -21.08
N MET A 186 -2.54 -7.28 -19.95
CA MET A 186 -2.47 -5.86 -19.61
C MET A 186 -1.01 -5.40 -19.48
N SER A 187 -0.72 -4.18 -19.91
CA SER A 187 0.58 -3.54 -19.66
C SER A 187 0.80 -3.21 -18.19
N GLY A 188 2.04 -2.98 -17.77
CA GLY A 188 2.36 -2.61 -16.38
C GLY A 188 1.60 -1.38 -15.89
N GLY A 189 1.56 -0.31 -16.70
CA GLY A 189 0.81 0.92 -16.38
C GLY A 189 -0.71 0.72 -16.36
N GLN A 190 -1.27 -0.17 -17.18
CA GLN A 190 -2.69 -0.53 -17.14
C GLN A 190 -3.03 -1.28 -15.85
N LYS A 191 -2.22 -2.27 -15.47
CA LYS A 191 -2.38 -2.99 -14.19
C LYS A 191 -2.35 -2.03 -13.01
N GLN A 192 -1.40 -1.11 -13.00
CA GLN A 192 -1.25 -0.15 -11.92
C GLN A 192 -2.46 0.77 -11.81
N ARG A 193 -2.96 1.30 -12.95
CA ARG A 193 -4.18 2.12 -12.97
C ARG A 193 -5.41 1.36 -12.48
N LEU A 194 -5.57 0.08 -12.83
CA LEU A 194 -6.66 -0.74 -12.30
C LEU A 194 -6.50 -1.06 -10.80
N SER A 195 -5.27 -1.25 -10.32
CA SER A 195 -5.01 -1.40 -8.88
C SER A 195 -5.34 -0.12 -8.11
N ILE A 196 -5.04 1.06 -8.68
CA ILE A 196 -5.46 2.36 -8.13
C ILE A 196 -6.99 2.49 -8.15
N ALA A 197 -7.67 2.13 -9.26
CA ALA A 197 -9.13 2.13 -9.35
C ALA A 197 -9.77 1.26 -8.26
N ARG A 198 -9.21 0.08 -7.97
CA ARG A 198 -9.64 -0.81 -6.88
C ARG A 198 -9.60 -0.11 -5.52
N ALA A 199 -8.50 0.58 -5.20
CA ALA A 199 -8.38 1.31 -3.95
C ALA A 199 -9.36 2.48 -3.86
N LEU A 200 -9.57 3.21 -4.96
CA LEU A 200 -10.50 4.35 -5.05
C LEU A 200 -11.97 3.93 -4.94
N ALA A 201 -12.34 2.79 -5.54
CA ALA A 201 -13.71 2.27 -5.51
C ALA A 201 -14.22 1.96 -4.09
N ARG A 202 -13.31 1.74 -3.15
CA ARG A 202 -13.63 1.55 -1.72
C ARG A 202 -14.05 2.84 -1.01
N LYS A 203 -13.84 4.01 -1.61
CA LYS A 203 -14.09 5.35 -1.02
C LYS A 203 -13.42 5.50 0.36
N PRO A 204 -12.13 5.19 0.49
CA PRO A 204 -11.45 5.14 1.78
C PRO A 204 -11.22 6.54 2.37
N GLU A 205 -11.08 6.62 3.70
CA GLU A 205 -10.66 7.83 4.40
C GLU A 205 -9.15 8.11 4.22
N ILE A 206 -8.35 7.05 4.04
CA ILE A 206 -6.90 7.10 3.90
C ILE A 206 -6.47 6.27 2.68
N LEU A 207 -5.73 6.88 1.78
CA LEU A 207 -5.11 6.23 0.62
C LEU A 207 -3.61 6.09 0.84
N VAL A 208 -3.12 4.87 0.71
CA VAL A 208 -1.69 4.55 0.78
C VAL A 208 -1.22 4.07 -0.59
N PHE A 209 -0.20 4.74 -1.13
CA PHE A 209 0.43 4.42 -2.41
C PHE A 209 1.88 3.98 -2.16
N ASP A 210 2.14 2.69 -2.22
CA ASP A 210 3.48 2.15 -2.04
C ASP A 210 4.20 2.07 -3.40
N ASP A 211 5.00 3.09 -3.70
CA ASP A 211 5.78 3.28 -4.95
C ASP A 211 4.97 3.02 -6.24
N SER A 212 3.67 3.22 -6.17
CA SER A 212 2.74 2.83 -7.22
C SER A 212 2.71 3.79 -8.42
N PHE A 213 3.28 4.98 -8.29
CA PHE A 213 3.40 5.97 -9.37
C PHE A 213 4.59 5.70 -10.31
N SER A 214 5.58 4.91 -9.87
CA SER A 214 6.79 4.62 -10.65
C SER A 214 6.50 3.89 -11.97
N ALA A 215 5.42 3.09 -12.01
CA ALA A 215 4.98 2.36 -13.20
C ALA A 215 4.19 3.23 -14.20
N LEU A 216 3.88 4.49 -13.86
CA LEU A 216 3.14 5.42 -14.69
C LEU A 216 4.10 6.35 -15.45
N ASP A 217 3.70 6.74 -16.66
CA ASP A 217 4.36 7.83 -17.38
C ASP A 217 4.07 9.18 -16.69
N TYR A 218 4.93 10.17 -16.93
CA TYR A 218 4.87 11.48 -16.26
C TYR A 218 3.52 12.20 -16.45
N ARG A 219 2.91 12.08 -17.62
CA ARG A 219 1.64 12.75 -17.94
C ARG A 219 0.48 12.10 -17.16
N THR A 220 0.45 10.79 -17.13
CA THR A 220 -0.55 10.02 -16.37
C THR A 220 -0.39 10.25 -14.87
N ASP A 221 0.84 10.22 -14.34
CA ASP A 221 1.14 10.53 -12.94
C ASP A 221 0.65 11.95 -12.57
N ALA A 222 0.99 12.97 -13.34
CA ALA A 222 0.56 14.34 -13.08
C ALA A 222 -0.97 14.51 -13.06
N LYS A 223 -1.68 13.94 -14.04
CA LYS A 223 -3.14 13.97 -14.12
C LYS A 223 -3.81 13.25 -12.95
N LEU A 224 -3.27 12.08 -12.58
CA LEU A 224 -3.77 11.31 -11.45
C LEU A 224 -3.65 12.13 -10.15
N ARG A 225 -2.48 12.69 -9.87
CA ARG A 225 -2.26 13.52 -8.66
C ARG A 225 -3.15 14.76 -8.64
N GLU A 226 -3.31 15.44 -9.77
CA GLU A 226 -4.23 16.57 -9.91
C GLU A 226 -5.67 16.14 -9.62
N GLY A 227 -6.12 15.02 -10.17
CA GLY A 227 -7.44 14.45 -9.91
C GLY A 227 -7.65 14.09 -8.45
N LEU A 228 -6.67 13.40 -7.82
CA LEU A 228 -6.71 13.05 -6.40
C LEU A 228 -6.79 14.30 -5.51
N SER A 229 -6.03 15.35 -5.82
CA SER A 229 -6.05 16.60 -5.05
C SER A 229 -7.39 17.33 -5.16
N LYS A 230 -7.98 17.39 -6.37
CA LYS A 230 -9.24 18.12 -6.61
C LYS A 230 -10.47 17.39 -6.11
N GLN A 231 -10.53 16.07 -6.26
CA GLN A 231 -11.75 15.29 -5.98
C GLN A 231 -11.75 14.63 -4.60
N LEU A 232 -10.56 14.42 -4.01
CA LEU A 232 -10.39 13.73 -2.73
C LEU A 232 -9.68 14.64 -1.71
N HIS A 233 -10.18 15.86 -1.55
CA HIS A 233 -9.61 16.86 -0.63
C HIS A 233 -9.74 16.44 0.84
N ASP A 234 -10.78 15.66 1.20
CA ASP A 234 -10.99 15.15 2.55
C ASP A 234 -10.28 13.81 2.83
N THR A 235 -9.75 13.15 1.80
CA THR A 235 -9.03 11.88 1.93
C THR A 235 -7.56 12.13 2.20
N THR A 236 -7.02 11.53 3.24
CA THR A 236 -5.60 11.57 3.55
C THR A 236 -4.82 10.69 2.57
N LYS A 237 -3.72 11.20 2.06
CA LYS A 237 -2.88 10.51 1.07
C LYS A 237 -1.49 10.28 1.63
N ILE A 238 -1.03 9.02 1.63
CA ILE A 238 0.32 8.64 2.01
C ILE A 238 1.01 8.06 0.78
N ILE A 239 2.04 8.74 0.29
CA ILE A 239 2.68 8.43 -0.98
C ILE A 239 4.15 8.06 -0.75
N VAL A 240 4.48 6.80 -0.92
CA VAL A 240 5.87 6.38 -1.06
C VAL A 240 6.29 6.61 -2.50
N ALA A 241 7.34 7.38 -2.71
CA ALA A 241 7.85 7.65 -4.05
C ALA A 241 9.38 7.71 -4.09
N GLN A 242 9.91 7.45 -5.28
CA GLN A 242 11.32 7.58 -5.59
C GLN A 242 11.62 8.87 -6.37
N ARG A 243 10.58 9.54 -6.91
CA ARG A 243 10.71 10.75 -7.73
C ARG A 243 10.31 11.98 -6.95
N ILE A 244 11.20 12.97 -6.91
CA ILE A 244 10.93 14.27 -6.27
C ILE A 244 9.73 14.97 -6.94
N SER A 245 9.61 14.91 -8.27
CA SER A 245 8.49 15.51 -9.02
C SER A 245 7.11 14.98 -8.57
N THR A 246 7.04 13.77 -8.04
CA THR A 246 5.79 13.17 -7.52
C THR A 246 5.41 13.77 -6.16
N ILE A 247 6.38 14.15 -5.34
CA ILE A 247 6.16 14.47 -3.91
C ILE A 247 6.39 15.92 -3.53
N ARG A 248 6.99 16.75 -4.40
CA ARG A 248 7.39 18.13 -4.05
C ARG A 248 6.23 19.04 -3.59
N HIS A 249 5.00 18.68 -3.91
CA HIS A 249 3.78 19.40 -3.51
C HIS A 249 3.04 18.75 -2.33
N ALA A 250 3.62 17.74 -1.69
CA ALA A 250 3.05 17.16 -0.48
C ALA A 250 3.10 18.17 0.68
N ASP A 251 2.07 18.11 1.53
CA ASP A 251 1.98 18.97 2.71
C ASP A 251 3.11 18.65 3.71
N LYS A 252 3.54 17.40 3.73
CA LYS A 252 4.64 16.91 4.57
C LYS A 252 5.42 15.82 3.84
N ILE A 253 6.72 15.88 3.92
CA ILE A 253 7.64 14.87 3.37
C ILE A 253 8.49 14.32 4.50
N ILE A 254 8.55 13.01 4.62
CA ILE A 254 9.46 12.29 5.51
C ILE A 254 10.61 11.74 4.68
N VAL A 255 11.83 12.06 5.09
CA VAL A 255 13.05 11.51 4.51
C VAL A 255 13.54 10.38 5.40
N LEU A 256 13.56 9.15 4.85
CA LEU A 256 14.08 7.98 5.53
C LEU A 256 15.49 7.64 5.04
N ASP A 257 16.38 7.43 5.97
CA ASP A 257 17.70 6.84 5.72
C ASP A 257 17.98 5.75 6.75
N ARG A 258 18.28 4.53 6.28
CA ARG A 258 18.59 3.34 7.12
C ARG A 258 17.61 3.11 8.27
N GLY A 259 16.33 3.23 7.99
CA GLY A 259 15.28 3.00 8.99
C GLY A 259 15.01 4.16 9.94
N GLU A 260 15.70 5.28 9.82
CA GLU A 260 15.54 6.45 10.67
C GLU A 260 14.97 7.63 9.88
N THR A 261 14.24 8.51 10.57
CA THR A 261 13.78 9.77 10.00
C THR A 261 14.88 10.81 10.10
N VAL A 262 15.48 11.19 8.95
CA VAL A 262 16.55 12.22 8.88
C VAL A 262 16.04 13.60 8.52
N GLY A 263 14.77 13.73 8.14
CA GLY A 263 14.12 15.01 7.86
C GLY A 263 12.61 14.88 7.76
N ILE A 264 11.89 15.88 8.26
CA ILE A 264 10.44 16.05 8.10
C ILE A 264 10.17 17.52 7.80
N GLY A 265 9.37 17.80 6.77
CA GLY A 265 8.97 19.15 6.39
C GLY A 265 8.42 19.24 4.98
N THR A 266 8.22 20.44 4.49
CA THR A 266 7.88 20.73 3.09
C THR A 266 9.11 20.57 2.19
N HIS A 267 8.91 20.55 0.89
CA HIS A 267 10.00 20.54 -0.10
C HIS A 267 11.02 21.66 0.15
N GLU A 268 10.52 22.88 0.37
CA GLU A 268 11.38 24.06 0.57
C GLU A 268 12.19 24.00 1.87
N GLU A 269 11.58 23.52 2.95
CA GLU A 269 12.24 23.32 4.23
C GLU A 269 13.34 22.26 4.16
N LEU A 270 13.04 21.13 3.51
CA LEU A 270 13.99 20.03 3.37
C LEU A 270 15.14 20.36 2.41
N MET A 271 14.89 21.14 1.36
CA MET A 271 15.96 21.68 0.50
C MET A 271 16.97 22.53 1.27
N LYS A 272 16.53 23.23 2.33
CA LYS A 272 17.39 24.06 3.18
C LYS A 272 18.09 23.29 4.28
N ASN A 273 17.38 22.34 4.91
CA ASN A 273 17.76 21.80 6.22
C ASN A 273 18.10 20.29 6.20
N CYS A 274 17.92 19.58 5.08
CA CYS A 274 18.17 18.14 4.99
C CYS A 274 19.11 17.80 3.83
N ASP A 275 20.36 17.45 4.13
CA ASP A 275 21.37 17.14 3.13
C ASP A 275 20.99 15.93 2.28
N VAL A 276 20.48 14.86 2.90
CA VAL A 276 20.03 13.65 2.22
C VAL A 276 18.91 13.98 1.20
N TYR A 277 17.94 14.82 1.59
CA TYR A 277 16.89 15.24 0.66
C TYR A 277 17.43 16.07 -0.50
N ARG A 278 18.35 16.98 -0.21
CA ARG A 278 19.00 17.83 -1.22
C ARG A 278 19.79 17.00 -2.23
N GLU A 279 20.53 16.00 -1.77
CA GLU A 279 21.26 15.08 -2.66
C GLU A 279 20.31 14.34 -3.59
N ILE A 280 19.20 13.78 -3.07
CA ILE A 280 18.18 13.12 -3.88
C ILE A 280 17.57 14.10 -4.89
N ALA A 281 17.21 15.32 -4.46
CA ALA A 281 16.59 16.31 -5.31
C ALA A 281 17.52 16.79 -6.43
N THR A 282 18.77 17.10 -6.10
CA THR A 282 19.76 17.57 -7.10
C THR A 282 20.16 16.49 -8.10
N SER A 283 20.05 15.22 -7.73
CA SER A 283 20.29 14.11 -8.66
C SER A 283 19.18 13.91 -9.69
N GLN A 284 17.97 14.44 -9.42
CA GLN A 284 16.77 14.19 -10.23
C GLN A 284 16.22 15.42 -10.95
N LEU A 285 16.44 16.61 -10.40
CA LEU A 285 15.91 17.87 -10.92
C LEU A 285 16.99 18.64 -11.69
N SER A 286 16.57 19.27 -12.78
CA SER A 286 17.44 20.18 -13.52
C SER A 286 17.67 21.47 -12.72
N ALA A 287 18.73 22.23 -13.05
CA ALA A 287 19.03 23.50 -12.41
C ALA A 287 17.86 24.52 -12.50
N ALA A 288 17.05 24.43 -13.56
CA ALA A 288 15.87 25.29 -13.74
C ALA A 288 14.66 24.87 -12.86
N GLU A 289 14.63 23.63 -12.40
CA GLU A 289 13.58 23.12 -11.49
C GLU A 289 13.96 23.25 -10.02
N LEU A 290 15.24 23.53 -9.74
CA LEU A 290 15.80 23.78 -8.41
C LEU A 290 15.76 25.26 -8.03
N ALA A 291 15.62 26.17 -9.01
CA ALA A 291 15.54 27.63 -8.84
C ALA A 291 14.10 28.08 -8.60
#